data_fb932c615dbad720e8469dd6fab0656c
#
_entry.id   fb932c615dbad720e8469dd6fab0656c
#
_cell.length_a   1.000
_cell.length_b   1.000
_cell.length_c   1.000
_cell.angle_alpha   90.00
_cell.angle_beta   90.00
_cell.angle_gamma   90.00
#
_symmetry.space_group_name_H-M   'P 1'
#
loop_
_entity.id
_entity.type
_entity.pdbx_description
1 polymer ?
#
loop_
_entity_poly.entity_id
_entity_poly.type
_entity_poly.pdbx_seq_one_letter_code
_entity_poly.pdbx_strand_id
1 'polypeptide(L)' 'MKALIKSNEVKQKSGTLEQAGMRYGFGRNSMRKIAEDAGAIIKIGKSVRVNFTIVDRYLDSISGE' A
#
# COMPACT_ATOMS: atom_id res chain seq x y z
N MET A 1 -25.66 -9.03 -1.48
CA MET A 1 -25.08 -9.02 -1.52
C MET A 1 -24.43 -8.95 -1.52
N LYS A 2 -24.29 -8.95 -1.51
CA LYS A 2 -23.56 -8.91 -1.53
C LYS A 2 -22.76 -8.38 -1.37
N ALA A 3 -22.65 -7.99 -1.33
CA ALA A 3 -21.81 -7.48 -1.32
C ALA A 3 -21.20 -7.32 -0.73
N LEU A 4 -21.32 -7.52 -0.26
CA LEU A 4 -20.61 -7.38 0.22
C LEU A 4 -19.67 -7.75 0.34
N ILE A 5 -19.60 -8.32 0.34
CA ILE A 5 -18.72 -8.71 0.38
C ILE A 5 -17.82 -8.55 -0.17
N LYS A 6 -17.88 -8.35 -0.63
CA LYS A 6 -17.03 -8.19 -1.25
C LYS A 6 -16.27 -7.28 -1.04
N SER A 7 -16.52 -6.83 -0.61
CA SER A 7 -15.80 -5.95 -0.43
C SER A 7 -14.83 -6.09 0.41
N ASN A 8 -14.80 -6.78 1.02
CA ASN A 8 -13.87 -6.89 1.71
C ASN A 8 -12.76 -7.39 1.25
N GLU A 9 -12.82 -8.14 0.68
CA GLU A 9 -11.79 -8.54 0.23
C GLU A 9 -11.24 -7.74 -0.62
N VAL A 10 -11.79 -7.06 -0.87
CA VAL A 10 -11.37 -6.38 -1.66
C VAL A 10 -10.68 -5.50 -1.38
N LYS A 11 -10.79 -5.29 -0.78
CA LYS A 11 -10.26 -4.66 -0.93
C LYS A 11 -9.66 -3.77 -0.29
N GLN A 12 -8.84 -3.98 0.19
CA GLN A 12 -8.10 -3.01 0.88
C GLN A 12 -7.19 -2.29 -0.09
N LYS A 13 -7.44 -1.01 -0.31
CA LYS A 13 -6.64 -0.23 -1.24
C LYS A 13 -5.56 0.57 -0.53
N SER A 14 -5.63 0.65 0.78
CA SER A 14 -4.61 1.31 1.57
C SER A 14 -4.50 0.64 2.91
N GLY A 15 -3.43 0.91 3.59
CA GLY A 15 -3.22 0.34 4.91
C GLY A 15 -2.11 1.08 5.62
N THR A 16 -1.77 0.59 6.80
CA THR A 16 -0.67 1.18 7.55
C THR A 16 0.65 0.78 6.91
N LEU A 17 1.71 1.47 7.33
CA LEU A 17 3.05 1.15 6.84
C LEU A 17 3.41 -0.29 7.20
N GLU A 18 3.01 -0.72 8.37
CA GLU A 18 3.27 -2.07 8.84
C GLU A 18 2.55 -3.10 7.97
N GLN A 19 1.28 -2.83 7.67
CA GLN A 19 0.52 -3.70 6.79
C GLN A 19 1.13 -3.76 5.40
N ALA A 20 1.59 -2.63 4.90
CA ALA A 20 2.23 -2.58 3.59
C ALA A 20 3.50 -3.42 3.58
N GLY A 21 4.29 -3.33 4.63
CA GLY A 21 5.50 -4.11 4.74
C GLY A 21 5.21 -5.61 4.69
N MET A 22 4.17 -6.04 5.40
CA MET A 22 3.79 -7.43 5.39
C MET A 22 3.26 -7.87 4.04
N ARG A 23 2.50 -7.00 3.39
CA ARG A 23 1.90 -7.30 2.10
C ARG A 23 2.96 -7.53 1.02
N TYR A 24 4.02 -6.75 1.05
CA TYR A 24 5.05 -6.80 0.01
C TYR A 24 6.33 -7.50 0.44
N GLY A 25 6.40 -7.92 1.68
CA GLY A 25 7.57 -8.63 2.16
C GLY A 25 8.76 -7.75 2.46
N PHE A 26 8.53 -6.49 2.76
CA PHE A 26 9.60 -5.55 3.10
C PHE A 26 9.60 -5.22 4.57
N GLY A 27 10.77 -4.90 5.10
CA GLY A 27 10.84 -4.37 6.43
C GLY A 27 10.22 -2.98 6.49
N ARG A 28 9.97 -2.51 7.70
CA ARG A 28 9.28 -1.24 7.89
C ARG A 28 10.02 -0.07 7.24
N ASN A 29 11.33 0.00 7.45
CA ASN A 29 12.12 1.10 6.90
C ASN A 29 12.15 1.06 5.39
N SER A 30 12.33 -0.13 4.83
CA SER A 30 12.35 -0.29 3.38
C SER A 30 11.00 0.06 2.78
N MET A 31 9.93 -0.38 3.42
CA MET A 31 8.59 -0.10 2.94
C MET A 31 8.30 1.39 2.94
N ARG A 32 8.73 2.08 3.99
CA ARG A 32 8.53 3.51 4.08
C ARG A 32 9.21 4.23 2.94
N LYS A 33 10.45 3.85 2.66
CA LYS A 33 11.20 4.48 1.59
C LYS A 33 10.55 4.23 0.24
N ILE A 34 10.12 3.01 0.02
CA ILE A 34 9.44 2.65 -1.23
C ILE A 34 8.16 3.46 -1.39
N ALA A 35 7.38 3.55 -0.32
CA ALA A 35 6.12 4.29 -0.38
C ALA A 35 6.37 5.77 -0.62
N GLU A 36 7.40 6.33 -0.03
CA GLU A 36 7.74 7.73 -0.26
C GLU A 36 8.18 7.96 -1.69
N ASP A 37 9.04 7.09 -2.19
CA ASP A 37 9.52 7.21 -3.57
C ASP A 37 8.38 7.07 -4.57
N ALA A 38 7.44 6.22 -4.25
CA ALA A 38 6.30 6.00 -5.14
C ALA A 38 5.25 7.10 -5.05
N GLY A 39 5.35 7.94 -4.03
CA GLY A 39 4.32 8.95 -3.80
C GLY A 39 3.04 8.35 -3.25
N ALA A 40 3.16 7.25 -2.51
CA ALA A 40 2.02 6.51 -2.03
C ALA A 40 1.66 6.80 -0.57
N ILE A 41 2.38 7.70 0.06
CA ILE A 41 2.12 8.04 1.45
C ILE A 41 0.93 8.98 1.55
N ILE A 42 -0.01 8.63 2.40
CA ILE A 42 -1.19 9.44 2.67
C ILE A 42 -1.14 9.84 4.14
N LYS A 43 -1.15 11.13 4.39
CA LYS A 43 -1.18 11.63 5.76
C LYS A 43 -2.55 12.23 6.04
N ILE A 44 -3.19 11.72 7.07
CA ILE A 44 -4.49 12.25 7.49
C ILE A 44 -4.38 12.49 8.98
N GLY A 45 -4.29 13.75 9.36
CA GLY A 45 -4.07 14.10 10.75
C GLY A 45 -2.76 13.49 11.22
N LYS A 46 -2.82 12.65 12.22
CA LYS A 46 -1.63 11.99 12.74
C LYS A 46 -1.42 10.59 12.15
N SER A 47 -2.34 10.18 11.30
CA SER A 47 -2.26 8.86 10.70
C SER A 47 -1.47 8.88 9.41
N VAL A 48 -0.66 7.85 9.22
CA VAL A 48 0.09 7.67 7.99
C VAL A 48 -0.36 6.37 7.36
N ARG A 49 -0.79 6.44 6.12
CA ARG A 49 -1.25 5.26 5.41
C ARG A 49 -0.55 5.17 4.07
N VAL A 50 -0.59 4.00 3.49
CA VAL A 50 0.06 3.73 2.21
C VAL A 50 -0.99 3.32 1.20
N ASN A 51 -0.97 3.95 0.04
CA ASN A 51 -1.88 3.60 -1.05
C ASN A 51 -1.29 2.42 -1.83
N PHE A 52 -1.89 1.25 -1.67
CA PHE A 52 -1.37 0.03 -2.28
C PHE A 52 -1.40 0.07 -3.80
N THR A 53 -2.41 0.71 -4.36
CA THR A 53 -2.52 0.81 -5.82
C THR A 53 -1.31 1.53 -6.41
N ILE A 54 -0.90 2.61 -5.76
CA ILE A 54 0.25 3.38 -6.23
C ILE A 54 1.53 2.58 -6.05
N VAL A 55 1.66 1.88 -4.93
CA VAL A 55 2.85 1.06 -4.69
C VAL A 55 2.91 -0.06 -5.73
N ASP A 56 1.78 -0.69 -6.02
CA ASP A 56 1.75 -1.75 -7.02
C ASP A 56 2.27 -1.23 -8.36
N ARG A 57 1.82 -0.06 -8.78
CA ARG A 57 2.27 0.53 -10.04
C ARG A 57 3.75 0.84 -10.02
N TYR A 58 4.21 1.36 -8.90
CA TYR A 58 5.62 1.71 -8.77
C TYR A 58 6.48 0.45 -8.88
N LEU A 59 6.09 -0.61 -8.18
CA LEU A 59 6.85 -1.85 -8.23
C LEU A 59 6.82 -2.48 -9.60
N ASP A 60 5.69 -2.42 -10.28
CA ASP A 60 5.61 -2.91 -11.66
C ASP A 60 6.56 -2.14 -12.56
N SER A 61 6.62 -0.84 -12.35
CA SER A 61 7.47 0.03 -13.16
C SER A 61 8.95 -0.31 -13.00
N ILE A 62 9.39 -0.52 -11.78
CA ILE A 62 10.81 -0.77 -11.55
C ILE A 62 11.20 -2.22 -11.79
N SER A 63 10.23 -3.12 -11.87
CA SER A 63 10.55 -4.52 -12.16
C SER A 63 10.68 -4.76 -13.66
N GLY A 64 10.40 -3.76 -14.45
CA GLY A 64 10.61 -3.88 -15.89
C GLY A 64 9.47 -4.54 -16.61
N GLU A 65 8.36 -4.68 -15.95
CA GLU A 65 7.21 -5.30 -16.61
C GLU A 65 6.16 -4.28 -17.03
#